data_563e984abfcbf63fa060904b255ec06a
#
_entry.id   563e984abfcbf63fa060904b255ec06a
#
_cell.length_a   1.000
_cell.length_b   1.000
_cell.length_c   1.000
_cell.angle_alpha   90.00
_cell.angle_beta   90.00
_cell.angle_gamma   90.00
#
_symmetry.space_group_name_H-M   'P 1'
#
loop_
_entity.id
_entity.type
_entity.pdbx_description
1 polymer ?
#
loop_
_entity_poly.entity_id
_entity_poly.type
_entity_poly.pdbx_seq_one_letter_code
_entity_poly.pdbx_strand_id
1 'polypeptide(L)'
;MSAITTHVLDTSRGCPAAGVRITLEQIDAREQWQVVGHGTTDGDGRLQTLLAEAAEPLPGVYRLTFDTRSYFDAHGVRTFFPHVAVTFEVMEGEAHHHVPLLLSPFGYSTYRGS
;
A
#
# COMPACT_ATOMS: atom_id res chain seq x y z
N MET A 1 -4.49 -1.29 -15.11
CA MET A 1 -3.84 -1.64 -13.83
C MET A 1 -2.51 -0.91 -13.74
N SER A 2 -2.21 -0.29 -12.63
CA SER A 2 -0.96 0.46 -12.51
C SER A 2 0.24 -0.48 -12.30
N ALA A 3 1.44 0.07 -12.49
CA ALA A 3 2.68 -0.69 -12.31
C ALA A 3 2.96 -1.05 -10.84
N ILE A 4 2.39 -0.28 -9.90
CA ILE A 4 2.46 -0.55 -8.47
C ILE A 4 1.04 -0.78 -7.96
N THR A 5 0.81 -1.94 -7.35
CA THR A 5 -0.50 -2.35 -6.84
C THR A 5 -0.36 -2.89 -5.43
N THR A 6 -1.46 -2.94 -4.70
CA THR A 6 -1.52 -3.52 -3.37
C THR A 6 -2.81 -4.30 -3.16
N HIS A 7 -2.80 -5.15 -2.14
CA HIS A 7 -3.96 -5.92 -1.70
C HIS A 7 -3.88 -6.05 -0.19
N VAL A 8 -4.89 -5.54 0.51
CA VAL A 8 -4.91 -5.55 1.97
C VAL A 8 -5.90 -6.61 2.45
N LEU A 9 -5.41 -7.52 3.27
CA LEU A 9 -6.22 -8.57 3.90
C LEU A 9 -6.26 -8.33 5.39
N ASP A 10 -7.49 -8.29 5.94
CA ASP A 10 -7.72 -8.22 7.38
C ASP A 10 -7.74 -9.65 7.92
N THR A 11 -6.61 -10.09 8.46
CA THR A 11 -6.47 -11.47 8.93
C THR A 11 -7.24 -11.73 10.21
N SER A 12 -7.58 -10.68 10.97
CA SER A 12 -8.38 -10.84 12.19
C SER A 12 -9.85 -11.16 11.88
N ARG A 13 -10.33 -10.72 10.71
CA ARG A 13 -11.70 -10.98 10.23
C ARG A 13 -11.75 -12.06 9.16
N GLY A 14 -10.59 -12.46 8.62
CA GLY A 14 -10.53 -13.45 7.54
C GLY A 14 -11.09 -12.97 6.22
N CYS A 15 -11.01 -11.67 5.92
CA CYS A 15 -11.58 -11.10 4.71
C CYS A 15 -10.74 -9.92 4.20
N PRO A 16 -10.95 -9.48 2.95
CA PRO A 16 -10.28 -8.29 2.43
C PRO A 16 -10.61 -7.04 3.24
N ALA A 17 -9.65 -6.12 3.34
CA ALA A 17 -9.84 -4.84 4.02
C ALA A 17 -10.23 -3.77 3.00
N ALA A 18 -11.53 -3.51 2.90
CA ALA A 18 -12.06 -2.45 2.04
C ALA A 18 -12.00 -1.09 2.72
N GLY A 19 -11.78 -0.04 1.95
CA GLY A 19 -11.83 1.33 2.47
C GLY A 19 -10.55 1.79 3.16
N VAL A 20 -9.42 1.12 2.97
CA VAL A 20 -8.13 1.55 3.51
C VAL A 20 -7.54 2.62 2.60
N ARG A 21 -7.27 3.80 3.15
CA ARG A 21 -6.60 4.87 2.40
C ARG A 21 -5.11 4.63 2.34
N ILE A 22 -4.55 4.82 1.14
CA ILE A 22 -3.16 4.51 0.85
C ILE A 22 -2.53 5.66 0.09
N THR A 23 -1.31 6.01 0.48
CA THR A 23 -0.50 7.02 -0.20
C THR A 23 0.78 6.35 -0.70
N LEU A 24 1.14 6.62 -1.96
CA LEU A 24 2.39 6.19 -2.55
C LEU A 24 3.32 7.38 -2.68
N GLU A 25 4.53 7.25 -2.17
CA GLU A 25 5.57 8.27 -2.24
C GLU A 25 6.81 7.68 -2.89
N GLN A 26 7.59 8.53 -3.54
CA GLN A 26 8.91 8.20 -4.07
C GLN A 26 9.93 9.14 -3.46
N ILE A 27 11.10 8.61 -3.06
CA ILE A 27 12.19 9.45 -2.59
C ILE A 27 12.89 10.10 -3.80
N ASP A 28 13.16 11.39 -3.70
CA ASP A 28 13.83 12.14 -4.76
C ASP A 28 15.35 12.21 -4.53
N ALA A 29 16.07 12.88 -5.43
CA ALA A 29 17.53 13.04 -5.36
C ALA A 29 18.01 13.79 -4.13
N ARG A 30 17.11 14.53 -3.46
CA ARG A 30 17.41 15.28 -2.22
C ARG A 30 17.02 14.51 -0.97
N GLU A 31 16.70 13.23 -1.11
CA GLU A 31 16.20 12.37 -0.03
C GLU A 31 14.89 12.87 0.59
N GLN A 32 14.06 13.53 -0.23
CA GLN A 32 12.74 13.99 0.17
C GLN A 32 11.67 13.07 -0.43
N TRP A 33 10.65 12.76 0.37
CA TRP A 33 9.51 11.96 -0.09
C TRP A 33 8.53 12.85 -0.85
N GLN A 34 8.17 12.41 -2.05
CA GLN A 34 7.20 13.10 -2.90
C GLN A 34 6.01 12.19 -3.14
N VAL A 35 4.80 12.68 -2.92
CA VAL A 35 3.58 11.92 -3.19
C VAL A 35 3.44 11.76 -4.70
N VAL A 36 3.36 10.51 -5.17
CA VAL A 36 3.19 10.19 -6.60
C VAL A 36 1.86 9.50 -6.88
N GLY A 37 1.12 9.11 -5.85
CA GLY A 37 -0.20 8.51 -6.02
C GLY A 37 -0.90 8.30 -4.69
N HIS A 38 -2.22 8.13 -4.76
CA HIS A 38 -3.02 7.80 -3.59
C HIS A 38 -4.32 7.14 -4.04
N GLY A 39 -5.00 6.52 -3.12
CA GLY A 39 -6.30 5.91 -3.38
C GLY A 39 -6.82 5.18 -2.15
N THR A 40 -7.88 4.43 -2.36
CA THR A 40 -8.56 3.68 -1.30
C THR A 40 -8.83 2.27 -1.81
N THR A 41 -8.62 1.26 -0.97
CA THR A 41 -8.90 -0.12 -1.37
C THR A 41 -10.37 -0.32 -1.69
N ASP A 42 -10.64 -1.15 -2.69
CA ASP A 42 -12.00 -1.51 -3.11
C ASP A 42 -12.58 -2.62 -2.23
N GLY A 43 -13.75 -3.16 -2.61
CA GLY A 43 -14.42 -4.22 -1.87
C GLY A 43 -13.61 -5.51 -1.75
N ASP A 44 -12.66 -5.73 -2.65
CA ASP A 44 -11.74 -6.87 -2.62
C ASP A 44 -10.44 -6.56 -1.87
N GLY A 45 -10.33 -5.38 -1.28
CA GLY A 45 -9.11 -4.95 -0.60
C GLY A 45 -7.98 -4.55 -1.54
N ARG A 46 -8.26 -4.34 -2.81
CA ARG A 46 -7.26 -4.05 -3.84
C ARG A 46 -7.22 -2.57 -4.19
N LEU A 47 -6.04 -2.10 -4.54
CA LEU A 47 -5.84 -0.79 -5.13
C LEU A 47 -4.87 -0.92 -6.29
N GLN A 48 -5.36 -0.68 -7.51
CA GLN A 48 -4.64 -0.93 -8.75
C GLN A 48 -4.46 0.34 -9.59
N THR A 49 -4.70 1.52 -8.99
CA THR A 49 -4.70 2.80 -9.69
C THR A 49 -3.78 3.83 -9.03
N LEU A 50 -2.73 3.37 -8.32
CA LEU A 50 -1.80 4.25 -7.62
C LEU A 50 -0.97 5.11 -8.58
N LEU A 51 -0.63 4.58 -9.75
CA LEU A 51 0.07 5.30 -10.81
C LEU A 51 -0.81 5.33 -12.05
N ALA A 52 -0.52 6.25 -12.97
CA ALA A 52 -1.19 6.28 -14.27
C ALA A 52 -1.03 4.91 -14.97
N GLU A 53 -2.08 4.42 -15.61
CA GLU A 53 -2.16 3.05 -16.08
C GLU A 53 -1.05 2.68 -17.06
N ALA A 54 -0.68 3.61 -17.95
CA ALA A 54 0.36 3.38 -18.96
C ALA A 54 1.76 3.77 -18.49
N ALA A 55 1.90 4.26 -17.25
CA ALA A 55 3.19 4.73 -16.74
C ALA A 55 4.04 3.55 -16.29
N GLU A 56 5.29 3.51 -16.74
CA GLU A 56 6.29 2.64 -16.12
C GLU A 56 6.83 3.31 -14.86
N PRO A 57 7.03 2.56 -13.78
CA PRO A 57 7.59 3.17 -12.59
C PRO A 57 9.05 3.52 -12.82
N LEU A 58 9.45 4.71 -12.41
CA LEU A 58 10.86 5.08 -12.43
C LEU A 58 11.60 4.24 -11.38
N PRO A 59 12.80 3.73 -11.69
CA PRO A 59 13.61 3.05 -10.68
C PRO A 59 13.84 3.94 -9.47
N GLY A 60 13.88 3.33 -8.30
CA GLY A 60 14.13 4.05 -7.07
C GLY A 60 13.36 3.46 -5.89
N VAL A 61 13.40 4.20 -4.79
CA VAL A 61 12.80 3.77 -3.53
C VAL A 61 11.43 4.43 -3.35
N TYR A 62 10.42 3.61 -3.06
CA TYR A 62 9.04 4.02 -2.87
C TYR A 62 8.57 3.64 -1.48
N ARG A 63 7.52 4.30 -1.02
CA ARG A 63 6.89 3.98 0.26
C ARG A 63 5.38 4.00 0.10
N LEU A 64 4.74 2.88 0.50
CA LEU A 64 3.29 2.81 0.66
C LEU A 64 2.96 3.07 2.12
N THR A 65 2.07 4.01 2.38
CA THR A 65 1.57 4.28 3.72
C THR A 65 0.07 3.99 3.77
N PHE A 66 -0.31 3.08 4.67
CA PHE A 66 -1.67 2.61 4.84
C PHE A 66 -2.26 3.24 6.10
N ASP A 67 -3.42 3.89 5.99
CA ASP A 67 -4.13 4.48 7.15
C ASP A 67 -4.92 3.39 7.87
N THR A 68 -4.22 2.63 8.68
CA THR A 68 -4.79 1.50 9.40
C THR A 68 -5.69 1.93 10.56
N ARG A 69 -5.37 3.06 11.20
CA ARG A 69 -6.22 3.57 12.30
C ARG A 69 -7.63 3.85 11.85
N SER A 70 -7.79 4.59 10.74
CA SER A 70 -9.14 4.92 10.25
C SER A 70 -9.92 3.67 9.87
N TYR A 71 -9.26 2.68 9.28
CA TYR A 71 -9.89 1.42 8.94
C TYR A 71 -10.42 0.71 10.18
N PHE A 72 -9.58 0.53 11.21
CA PHE A 72 -9.99 -0.17 12.42
C PHE A 72 -10.99 0.65 13.25
N ASP A 73 -10.86 1.97 13.28
CA ASP A 73 -11.82 2.84 13.96
C ASP A 73 -13.22 2.65 13.37
N ALA A 74 -13.33 2.53 12.05
CA ALA A 74 -14.61 2.29 11.38
C ALA A 74 -15.24 0.95 11.77
N HIS A 75 -14.43 0.00 12.24
CA HIS A 75 -14.88 -1.31 12.72
C HIS A 75 -14.96 -1.39 14.25
N GLY A 76 -14.74 -0.28 14.95
CA GLY A 76 -14.78 -0.25 16.41
C GLY A 76 -13.66 -1.04 17.08
N VAL A 77 -12.53 -1.20 16.42
CA VAL A 77 -11.41 -2.02 16.89
C VAL A 77 -10.17 -1.13 17.13
N ARG A 78 -9.55 -1.30 18.29
CA ARG A 78 -8.29 -0.61 18.57
C ARG A 78 -7.14 -1.29 17.83
N THR A 79 -6.28 -0.48 17.21
CA THR A 79 -5.03 -0.95 16.62
C THR A 79 -3.82 -0.35 17.33
N PHE A 80 -2.74 -1.12 17.40
CA PHE A 80 -1.46 -0.62 17.90
C PHE A 80 -0.75 0.27 16.87
N PHE A 81 -0.98 0.01 15.58
CA PHE A 81 -0.31 0.70 14.48
C PHE A 81 -1.26 1.73 13.86
N PRO A 82 -1.04 3.06 14.11
CA PRO A 82 -1.91 4.09 13.53
C PRO A 82 -1.79 4.18 12.01
N HIS A 83 -0.65 3.80 11.48
CA HIS A 83 -0.40 3.60 10.05
C HIS A 83 0.66 2.54 9.87
N VAL A 84 0.70 1.97 8.68
CA VAL A 84 1.75 1.02 8.28
C VAL A 84 2.46 1.62 7.08
N ALA A 85 3.78 1.73 7.15
CA ALA A 85 4.61 2.23 6.05
C ALA A 85 5.49 1.08 5.54
N VAL A 86 5.40 0.80 4.25
CA VAL A 86 6.19 -0.25 3.59
C VAL A 86 7.09 0.42 2.56
N THR A 87 8.39 0.32 2.77
CA THR A 87 9.39 0.85 1.86
C THR A 87 9.92 -0.28 0.99
N PHE A 88 9.96 -0.04 -0.32
CA PHE A 88 10.41 -1.05 -1.28
C PHE A 88 11.15 -0.38 -2.42
N GLU A 89 11.91 -1.16 -3.17
CA GLU A 89 12.70 -0.64 -4.27
C GLU A 89 12.21 -1.18 -5.61
N VAL A 90 12.05 -0.25 -6.58
CA VAL A 90 11.78 -0.57 -7.98
C VAL A 90 13.11 -0.59 -8.72
N MET A 91 13.44 -1.73 -9.31
CA MET A 91 14.65 -1.91 -10.08
C MET A 91 14.40 -1.62 -11.55
N GLU A 92 15.42 -1.16 -12.24
CA GLU A 92 15.34 -0.93 -13.68
C GLU A 92 14.96 -2.22 -14.42
N GLY A 93 14.06 -2.10 -15.38
CA GLY A 93 13.60 -3.24 -16.19
C GLY A 93 12.45 -4.04 -15.58
N GLU A 94 12.05 -3.76 -14.35
CA GLU A 94 10.92 -4.41 -13.71
C GLU A 94 9.67 -3.57 -13.87
N ALA A 95 8.68 -4.07 -14.59
CA ALA A 95 7.49 -3.30 -14.99
C ALA A 95 6.37 -3.31 -13.95
N HIS A 96 6.32 -4.31 -13.07
CA HIS A 96 5.20 -4.49 -12.17
C HIS A 96 5.66 -4.91 -10.77
N HIS A 97 5.05 -4.26 -9.76
CA HIS A 97 5.35 -4.51 -8.35
C HIS A 97 4.03 -4.61 -7.58
N HIS A 98 3.77 -5.77 -7.02
CA HIS A 98 2.60 -6.01 -6.18
C HIS A 98 3.05 -6.15 -4.74
N VAL A 99 2.51 -5.31 -3.84
CA VAL A 99 2.91 -5.24 -2.44
C VAL A 99 1.69 -5.54 -1.55
N PRO A 100 1.44 -6.81 -1.21
CA PRO A 100 0.34 -7.17 -0.33
C PRO A 100 0.61 -6.77 1.11
N LEU A 101 -0.44 -6.51 1.87
CA LEU A 101 -0.39 -6.27 3.30
C LEU A 101 -1.33 -7.22 4.02
N LEU A 102 -0.79 -8.05 4.90
CA LEU A 102 -1.56 -8.89 5.82
C LEU A 102 -1.68 -8.12 7.12
N LEU A 103 -2.88 -7.68 7.46
CA LEU A 103 -3.13 -6.70 8.50
C LEU A 103 -3.96 -7.29 9.62
N SER A 104 -3.56 -7.03 10.87
CA SER A 104 -4.36 -7.27 12.05
C SER A 104 -4.25 -6.07 12.99
N PRO A 105 -5.06 -5.98 14.06
CA PRO A 105 -4.98 -4.82 14.96
C PRO A 105 -3.62 -4.63 15.64
N PHE A 106 -2.87 -5.71 15.86
CA PHE A 106 -1.62 -5.67 16.62
C PHE A 106 -0.43 -6.24 15.87
N GLY A 107 -0.53 -6.42 14.56
CA GLY A 107 0.58 -6.93 13.76
C GLY A 107 0.30 -6.84 12.27
N TYR A 108 1.34 -6.92 11.49
CA TYR A 108 1.20 -6.97 10.03
C TYR A 108 2.40 -7.64 9.41
N SER A 109 2.23 -8.11 8.20
CA SER A 109 3.35 -8.57 7.37
C SER A 109 3.12 -8.17 5.93
N THR A 110 4.20 -8.12 5.18
CA THR A 110 4.20 -7.76 3.78
C THR A 110 5.22 -8.61 3.03
N TYR A 111 5.05 -8.72 1.73
CA TYR A 111 5.98 -9.46 0.88
C TYR A 111 5.84 -8.96 -0.55
N ARG A 112 6.75 -9.37 -1.43
CA ARG A 112 6.59 -9.08 -2.84
C ARG A 112 5.67 -10.13 -3.47
N GLY A 113 4.48 -9.70 -3.89
CA GLY A 113 3.54 -10.55 -4.60
C GLY A 113 3.92 -10.74 -6.06
N SER A 114 3.34 -11.73 -6.68
CA SER A 114 3.56 -12.02 -8.10
C SER A 114 2.63 -11.26 -9.02
#